data_f01aba42ecec8cd12c54facd65a0884a
#
_entry.id   f01aba42ecec8cd12c54facd65a0884a
#
_cell.length_a   1.000
_cell.length_b   1.000
_cell.length_c   1.000
_cell.angle_alpha   90.00
_cell.angle_beta   90.00
_cell.angle_gamma   90.00
#
_symmetry.space_group_name_H-M   'P 1'
#
loop_
_entity.id
_entity.type
_entity.pdbx_description
1 polymer ?
#
loop_
_entity_poly.entity_id
_entity_poly.type
_entity_poly.pdbx_seq_one_letter_code
_entity_poly.pdbx_strand_id
1 'polypeptide(L)'
;MFQNLSSPIRASGIRFAMNIVLLEPEIPPNTGNVARLCAATRTRLHLIEPFGFKLDDKQLKRAGMDYWEQVEWKRWPGWTEFQAQLPTGARLWFVESGGPRHYAEVTYSPEDYLVFGRETAGLSKSLLEENRERWLRIPMFNTASRSLNLSNCVALVLFEALRQQGFASEV
;
A
#
# COMPACT_ATOMS: atom_id res chain seq x y z
N MET A 1 15.20 14.81 14.74
CA MET A 1 16.27 14.76 13.72
C MET A 1 16.13 13.38 13.05
N PHE A 2 15.27 13.29 12.04
CA PHE A 2 15.09 12.02 11.31
C PHE A 2 16.22 11.92 10.32
N GLN A 3 17.19 11.07 10.63
CA GLN A 3 18.24 10.71 9.71
C GLN A 3 17.62 10.02 8.51
N ASN A 4 18.02 10.45 7.32
CA ASN A 4 17.87 9.75 6.06
C ASN A 4 18.31 8.28 6.23
N LEU A 5 17.36 7.41 6.54
CA LEU A 5 17.59 5.97 6.51
C LEU A 5 17.45 5.48 5.06
N SER A 6 18.40 5.88 4.23
CA SER A 6 18.85 5.04 3.13
C SER A 6 19.63 3.87 3.77
N SER A 7 18.92 3.00 4.45
CA SER A 7 19.50 1.74 4.87
C SER A 7 19.62 0.86 3.65
N PRO A 8 20.82 0.35 3.34
CA PRO A 8 20.94 -0.71 2.35
C PRO A 8 20.07 -1.87 2.84
N ILE A 9 19.35 -2.49 1.92
CA ILE A 9 18.63 -3.75 2.14
C ILE A 9 19.57 -4.64 2.96
N ARG A 10 19.28 -4.79 4.26
CA ARG A 10 20.01 -5.78 5.04
C ARG A 10 19.73 -7.12 4.40
N ALA A 11 20.77 -7.83 4.04
CA ALA A 11 20.75 -9.23 3.65
C ALA A 11 20.37 -10.11 4.87
N SER A 12 19.21 -9.86 5.45
CA SER A 12 18.49 -10.83 6.27
C SER A 12 17.65 -11.63 5.28
N GLY A 13 17.74 -12.93 5.28
CA GLY A 13 17.02 -13.82 4.35
C GLY A 13 15.48 -13.79 4.49
N ILE A 14 14.92 -12.69 4.97
CA ILE A 14 13.49 -12.41 5.09
C ILE A 14 13.03 -11.93 3.70
N ARG A 15 12.31 -12.78 3.00
CA ARG A 15 11.57 -12.37 1.80
C ARG A 15 10.30 -11.64 2.25
N PHE A 16 10.17 -10.40 1.80
CA PHE A 16 8.91 -9.68 1.92
C PHE A 16 7.92 -10.24 0.90
N ALA A 17 6.67 -10.45 1.36
CA ALA A 17 5.67 -11.05 0.49
C ALA A 17 5.15 -10.07 -0.57
N MET A 18 4.99 -8.77 -0.21
CA MET A 18 4.33 -7.76 -1.05
C MET A 18 4.86 -6.36 -0.69
N ASN A 19 4.44 -5.36 -1.51
CA ASN A 19 4.65 -3.95 -1.24
C ASN A 19 3.30 -3.23 -1.25
N ILE A 20 2.97 -2.49 -0.20
CA ILE A 20 1.83 -1.58 -0.15
C ILE A 20 2.31 -0.17 -0.43
N VAL A 21 1.62 0.53 -1.32
CA VAL A 21 1.89 1.93 -1.66
C VAL A 21 0.66 2.76 -1.35
N LEU A 22 0.79 3.71 -0.43
CA LEU A 22 -0.24 4.71 -0.16
C LEU A 22 0.19 6.02 -0.82
N LEU A 23 -0.55 6.41 -1.86
CA LEU A 23 -0.32 7.65 -2.59
C LEU A 23 -1.12 8.78 -1.95
N GLU A 24 -0.41 9.71 -1.32
CA GLU A 24 -0.95 10.91 -0.68
C GLU A 24 -2.03 10.60 0.38
N PRO A 25 -1.77 9.72 1.35
CA PRO A 25 -2.76 9.37 2.38
C PRO A 25 -3.14 10.58 3.22
N GLU A 26 -4.43 10.69 3.60
CA GLU A 26 -4.99 11.87 4.25
C GLU A 26 -5.38 11.62 5.70
N ILE A 27 -5.70 10.38 6.08
CA ILE A 27 -6.28 10.04 7.40
C ILE A 27 -5.27 9.22 8.23
N PRO A 28 -4.67 9.80 9.28
CA PRO A 28 -3.65 9.13 10.11
C PRO A 28 -4.06 7.74 10.64
N PRO A 29 -5.28 7.55 11.19
CA PRO A 29 -5.73 6.24 11.64
C PRO A 29 -5.71 5.15 10.55
N ASN A 30 -6.04 5.49 9.30
CA ASN A 30 -5.99 4.53 8.19
C ASN A 30 -4.54 4.12 7.91
N THR A 31 -3.64 5.09 7.82
CA THR A 31 -2.21 4.83 7.64
C THR A 31 -1.65 3.98 8.79
N GLY A 32 -2.06 4.25 10.03
CA GLY A 32 -1.68 3.44 11.20
C GLY A 32 -2.16 1.99 11.11
N ASN A 33 -3.41 1.78 10.72
CA ASN A 33 -3.96 0.44 10.54
C ASN A 33 -3.24 -0.32 9.41
N VAL A 34 -2.89 0.36 8.33
CA VAL A 34 -2.10 -0.24 7.24
C VAL A 34 -0.69 -0.57 7.70
N ALA A 35 -0.04 0.29 8.46
CA ALA A 35 1.29 0.02 9.02
C ALA A 35 1.26 -1.23 9.93
N ARG A 36 0.25 -1.34 10.82
CA ARG A 36 0.04 -2.52 11.66
C ARG A 36 -0.15 -3.79 10.82
N LEU A 37 -0.95 -3.71 9.76
CA LEU A 37 -1.16 -4.82 8.83
C LEU A 37 0.16 -5.22 8.16
N CYS A 38 0.94 -4.27 7.68
CA CYS A 38 2.25 -4.52 7.05
C CYS A 38 3.25 -5.17 8.02
N ALA A 39 3.27 -4.73 9.28
CA ALA A 39 4.07 -5.37 10.33
C ALA A 39 3.67 -6.83 10.53
N ALA A 40 2.36 -7.11 10.64
CA ALA A 40 1.84 -8.45 10.87
C ALA A 40 2.07 -9.40 9.69
N THR A 41 2.14 -8.90 8.47
CA THR A 41 2.26 -9.69 7.24
C THR A 41 3.66 -9.66 6.62
N ARG A 42 4.63 -9.01 7.26
CA ARG A 42 5.97 -8.77 6.69
C ARG A 42 5.91 -8.18 5.29
N THR A 43 5.07 -7.17 5.12
CA THR A 43 4.86 -6.42 3.88
C THR A 43 5.55 -5.06 3.99
N ARG A 44 6.20 -4.59 2.93
CA ARG A 44 6.79 -3.24 2.90
C ARG A 44 5.72 -2.20 2.71
N LEU A 45 5.89 -1.05 3.38
CA LEU A 45 4.99 0.09 3.25
C LEU A 45 5.73 1.28 2.60
N HIS A 46 5.19 1.77 1.50
CA HIS A 46 5.64 2.99 0.84
C HIS A 46 4.60 4.09 1.04
N LEU A 47 5.04 5.22 1.58
CA LEU A 47 4.19 6.39 1.78
C LEU A 47 4.66 7.51 0.86
N ILE A 48 3.79 7.97 -0.04
CA ILE A 48 4.11 8.97 -1.04
C ILE A 48 3.44 10.29 -0.67
N GLU A 49 4.26 11.35 -0.57
CA GLU A 49 3.79 12.70 -0.28
C GLU A 49 3.06 13.34 -1.45
N PRO A 50 2.25 14.40 -1.17
CA PRO A 50 2.01 15.02 0.14
C PRO A 50 1.05 14.21 1.02
N PHE A 51 1.22 14.32 2.35
CA PHE A 51 0.27 13.73 3.30
C PHE A 51 -0.75 14.77 3.74
N GLY A 52 -2.01 14.35 3.98
CA GLY A 52 -3.03 15.17 4.62
C GLY A 52 -2.79 15.45 6.12
N PHE A 53 -1.68 14.96 6.67
CA PHE A 53 -1.32 15.06 8.08
C PHE A 53 0.20 15.23 8.25
N LYS A 54 0.61 15.60 9.47
CA LYS A 54 2.04 15.65 9.83
C LYS A 54 2.48 14.28 10.35
N LEU A 55 3.53 13.74 9.74
CA LEU A 55 4.23 12.55 10.21
C LEU A 55 5.14 12.96 11.39
N ASP A 56 4.55 13.26 12.55
CA ASP A 56 5.28 13.47 13.79
C ASP A 56 5.03 12.32 14.77
N ASP A 57 5.99 12.05 15.65
CA ASP A 57 5.93 10.94 16.62
C ASP A 57 4.68 10.98 17.49
N LYS A 58 4.16 12.16 17.79
CA LYS A 58 3.03 12.35 18.68
C LYS A 58 1.70 11.98 18.01
N GLN A 59 1.55 12.32 16.73
CA GLN A 59 0.37 11.98 15.96
C GLN A 59 0.39 10.49 15.55
N LEU A 60 1.56 9.96 15.22
CA LEU A 60 1.77 8.55 14.93
C LEU A 60 1.41 7.68 16.14
N LYS A 61 1.91 8.01 17.32
CA LYS A 61 1.56 7.30 18.58
C LYS A 61 0.07 7.38 18.91
N ARG A 62 -0.57 8.55 18.72
CA ARG A 62 -2.02 8.70 18.93
C ARG A 62 -2.90 7.92 17.95
N ALA A 63 -2.39 7.66 16.75
CA ALA A 63 -3.08 6.86 15.74
C ALA A 63 -2.89 5.34 15.94
N GLY A 64 -2.32 4.90 17.07
CA GLY A 64 -2.08 3.48 17.37
C GLY A 64 -0.89 2.90 16.62
N MET A 65 0.08 3.73 16.27
CA MET A 65 1.25 3.32 15.48
C MET A 65 2.40 2.77 16.35
N ASP A 66 2.09 1.99 17.39
CA ASP A 66 3.09 1.30 18.21
C ASP A 66 3.89 0.26 17.40
N TYR A 67 3.43 -0.05 16.20
CA TYR A 67 4.04 -1.01 15.28
C TYR A 67 5.04 -0.40 14.31
N TRP A 68 5.25 0.92 14.36
CA TRP A 68 6.07 1.65 13.39
C TRP A 68 7.54 1.18 13.36
N GLU A 69 8.04 0.73 14.50
CA GLU A 69 9.39 0.16 14.62
C GLU A 69 9.50 -1.25 14.03
N GLN A 70 8.36 -1.92 13.85
CA GLN A 70 8.29 -3.30 13.36
C GLN A 70 7.99 -3.40 11.86
N VAL A 71 7.62 -2.30 11.23
CA VAL A 71 7.31 -2.26 9.80
C VAL A 71 8.49 -1.72 9.01
N GLU A 72 8.83 -2.39 7.90
CA GLU A 72 9.74 -1.82 6.92
C GLU A 72 8.96 -0.83 6.06
N TRP A 73 9.25 0.46 6.25
CA TRP A 73 8.56 1.51 5.52
C TRP A 73 9.51 2.54 4.94
N LYS A 74 9.07 3.20 3.88
CA LYS A 74 9.82 4.27 3.23
C LYS A 74 8.90 5.42 2.84
N ARG A 75 9.37 6.63 3.10
CA ARG A 75 8.75 7.89 2.67
C ARG A 75 9.36 8.34 1.35
N TRP A 76 8.51 8.85 0.47
CA TRP A 76 8.89 9.33 -0.85
C TRP A 76 8.38 10.76 -1.06
N PRO A 77 9.19 11.67 -1.62
CA PRO A 77 8.78 13.05 -1.87
C PRO A 77 7.64 13.19 -2.88
N GLY A 78 7.48 12.21 -3.77
CA GLY A 78 6.43 12.19 -4.77
C GLY A 78 6.40 10.89 -5.56
N TRP A 79 5.40 10.79 -6.43
CA TRP A 79 5.19 9.61 -7.28
C TRP A 79 6.35 9.38 -8.25
N THR A 80 6.88 10.45 -8.86
CA THR A 80 8.00 10.38 -9.81
C THR A 80 9.25 9.79 -9.18
N GLU A 81 9.59 10.23 -7.97
CA GLU A 81 10.75 9.73 -7.24
C GLU A 81 10.59 8.27 -6.81
N PHE A 82 9.35 7.90 -6.45
CA PHE A 82 9.04 6.49 -6.18
C PHE A 82 9.22 5.63 -7.43
N GLN A 83 8.64 6.03 -8.57
CA GLN A 83 8.75 5.29 -9.83
C GLN A 83 10.20 5.13 -10.30
N ALA A 84 11.01 6.17 -10.15
CA ALA A 84 12.43 6.15 -10.55
C ALA A 84 13.27 5.13 -9.76
N GLN A 85 12.80 4.67 -8.61
CA GLN A 85 13.50 3.70 -7.75
C GLN A 85 12.91 2.29 -7.83
N LEU A 86 11.89 2.09 -8.67
CA LEU A 86 11.34 0.75 -8.86
C LEU A 86 12.36 -0.17 -9.56
N PRO A 87 12.49 -1.42 -9.12
CA PRO A 87 13.34 -2.37 -9.83
C PRO A 87 12.80 -2.65 -11.23
N THR A 88 13.70 -3.02 -12.14
CA THR A 88 13.31 -3.42 -13.49
C THR A 88 12.30 -4.56 -13.45
N GLY A 89 11.18 -4.41 -14.14
CA GLY A 89 10.12 -5.43 -14.17
C GLY A 89 9.17 -5.38 -12.96
N ALA A 90 9.24 -4.37 -12.09
CA ALA A 90 8.28 -4.18 -11.00
C ALA A 90 6.84 -4.14 -11.53
N ARG A 91 5.96 -4.88 -10.86
CA ARG A 91 4.53 -4.92 -11.23
C ARG A 91 3.72 -4.14 -10.21
N LEU A 92 2.99 -3.16 -10.69
CA LEU A 92 2.12 -2.31 -9.90
C LEU A 92 0.66 -2.64 -10.22
N TRP A 93 -0.15 -2.85 -9.18
CA TRP A 93 -1.59 -3.03 -9.27
C TRP A 93 -2.28 -1.82 -8.62
N PHE A 94 -3.12 -1.14 -9.35
CA PHE A 94 -3.80 0.08 -8.92
C PHE A 94 -5.21 -0.27 -8.46
N VAL A 95 -5.49 -0.09 -7.18
CA VAL A 95 -6.77 -0.47 -6.59
C VAL A 95 -7.64 0.77 -6.40
N GLU A 96 -8.68 0.87 -7.23
CA GLU A 96 -9.63 1.98 -7.20
C GLU A 96 -10.98 1.53 -7.74
N SER A 97 -12.06 2.21 -7.35
CA SER A 97 -13.39 1.96 -7.86
C SER A 97 -13.46 2.14 -9.39
N GLY A 98 -14.37 1.43 -10.04
CA GLY A 98 -14.54 1.52 -11.49
C GLY A 98 -13.51 0.76 -12.34
N GLY A 99 -12.55 0.07 -11.73
CA GLY A 99 -11.56 -0.75 -12.44
C GLY A 99 -12.21 -1.82 -13.33
N PRO A 100 -11.61 -2.14 -14.48
CA PRO A 100 -12.17 -3.13 -15.40
C PRO A 100 -12.13 -4.56 -14.86
N ARG A 101 -11.20 -4.85 -13.94
CA ARG A 101 -10.97 -6.20 -13.40
C ARG A 101 -11.22 -6.26 -11.91
N HIS A 102 -11.74 -7.38 -11.41
CA HIS A 102 -11.80 -7.62 -9.97
C HIS A 102 -10.43 -7.96 -9.41
N TYR A 103 -10.16 -7.55 -8.18
CA TYR A 103 -8.89 -7.82 -7.50
C TYR A 103 -8.58 -9.32 -7.36
N ALA A 104 -9.60 -10.19 -7.37
CA ALA A 104 -9.46 -11.64 -7.27
C ALA A 104 -9.29 -12.34 -8.63
N GLU A 105 -9.38 -11.62 -9.76
CA GLU A 105 -9.28 -12.18 -11.13
C GLU A 105 -7.84 -12.16 -11.69
N VAL A 106 -6.90 -11.62 -10.92
CA VAL A 106 -5.51 -11.49 -11.35
C VAL A 106 -4.60 -12.41 -10.56
N THR A 107 -3.44 -12.71 -11.12
CA THR A 107 -2.41 -13.49 -10.44
C THR A 107 -1.35 -12.55 -9.87
N TYR A 108 -1.24 -12.53 -8.56
CA TYR A 108 -0.21 -11.80 -7.85
C TYR A 108 1.08 -12.60 -7.76
N SER A 109 2.20 -11.90 -7.79
CA SER A 109 3.53 -12.49 -7.55
C SER A 109 4.14 -11.90 -6.29
N PRO A 110 5.08 -12.60 -5.65
CA PRO A 110 5.88 -12.01 -4.59
C PRO A 110 6.52 -10.70 -5.06
N GLU A 111 6.58 -9.73 -4.14
CA GLU A 111 7.12 -8.40 -4.37
C GLU A 111 6.32 -7.49 -5.32
N ASP A 112 5.12 -7.88 -5.77
CA ASP A 112 4.20 -6.96 -6.44
C ASP A 112 3.86 -5.77 -5.55
N TYR A 113 3.53 -4.65 -6.20
CA TYR A 113 3.14 -3.40 -5.54
C TYR A 113 1.63 -3.21 -5.65
N LEU A 114 0.96 -3.04 -4.51
CA LEU A 114 -0.47 -2.72 -4.43
C LEU A 114 -0.60 -1.23 -4.12
N VAL A 115 -1.09 -0.45 -5.08
CA VAL A 115 -1.15 1.02 -5.02
C VAL A 115 -2.58 1.46 -4.70
N PHE A 116 -2.70 2.27 -3.66
CA PHE A 116 -3.96 2.85 -3.17
C PHE A 116 -3.83 4.37 -3.11
N GLY A 117 -4.90 5.07 -3.44
CA GLY A 117 -4.95 6.53 -3.46
C GLY A 117 -5.47 7.16 -2.16
N ARG A 118 -5.75 8.46 -2.25
CA ARG A 118 -6.34 9.27 -1.19
C ARG A 118 -7.69 8.71 -0.75
N GLU A 119 -8.01 8.91 0.51
CA GLU A 119 -9.33 8.54 1.04
C GLU A 119 -10.47 9.35 0.42
N THR A 120 -10.23 10.61 0.07
CA THR A 120 -11.26 11.51 -0.48
C THR A 120 -11.36 11.45 -2.00
N ALA A 121 -10.24 11.41 -2.71
CA ALA A 121 -10.17 11.54 -4.16
C ALA A 121 -9.72 10.27 -4.89
N GLY A 122 -9.21 9.27 -4.17
CA GLY A 122 -8.64 8.07 -4.78
C GLY A 122 -7.39 8.34 -5.61
N LEU A 123 -7.15 7.49 -6.59
CA LEU A 123 -6.09 7.63 -7.58
C LEU A 123 -6.53 8.55 -8.73
N SER A 124 -5.60 9.30 -9.31
CA SER A 124 -5.94 10.18 -10.44
C SER A 124 -6.39 9.40 -11.66
N LYS A 125 -7.35 9.95 -12.40
CA LYS A 125 -7.90 9.31 -13.59
C LYS A 125 -6.82 9.06 -14.67
N SER A 126 -5.88 9.98 -14.84
CA SER A 126 -4.77 9.81 -15.78
C SER A 126 -3.91 8.60 -15.43
N LEU A 127 -3.52 8.47 -14.16
CA LEU A 127 -2.73 7.33 -13.69
C LEU A 127 -3.45 6.00 -13.90
N LEU A 128 -4.75 5.95 -13.66
CA LEU A 128 -5.58 4.76 -13.85
C LEU A 128 -5.73 4.39 -15.34
N GLU A 129 -5.99 5.35 -16.21
CA GLU A 129 -6.13 5.09 -17.65
C GLU A 129 -4.81 4.66 -18.30
N GLU A 130 -3.68 5.23 -17.88
CA GLU A 130 -2.34 4.81 -18.31
C GLU A 130 -2.02 3.37 -17.89
N ASN A 131 -2.65 2.88 -16.82
CA ASN A 131 -2.43 1.55 -16.25
C ASN A 131 -3.69 0.67 -16.30
N ARG A 132 -4.55 0.87 -17.30
CA ARG A 132 -5.88 0.25 -17.38
C ARG A 132 -5.87 -1.28 -17.20
N GLU A 133 -4.89 -1.98 -17.73
CA GLU A 133 -4.74 -3.44 -17.61
C GLU A 133 -4.40 -3.90 -16.18
N ARG A 134 -3.96 -2.97 -15.33
CA ARG A 134 -3.57 -3.22 -13.93
C ARG A 134 -4.45 -2.46 -12.94
N TRP A 135 -5.54 -1.90 -13.43
CA TRP A 135 -6.53 -1.21 -12.60
C TRP A 135 -7.56 -2.20 -12.10
N LEU A 136 -7.58 -2.42 -10.79
CA LEU A 136 -8.40 -3.39 -10.09
C LEU A 136 -9.49 -2.70 -9.29
N ARG A 137 -10.63 -3.37 -9.13
CA ARG A 137 -11.70 -2.96 -8.24
C ARG A 137 -12.02 -4.01 -7.20
N ILE A 138 -12.47 -3.57 -6.04
CA ILE A 138 -13.16 -4.40 -5.05
C ILE A 138 -14.66 -4.32 -5.39
N PRO A 139 -15.38 -5.44 -5.53
CA PRO A 139 -16.80 -5.41 -5.89
C PRO A 139 -17.63 -4.76 -4.77
N MET A 140 -18.51 -3.85 -5.16
CA MET A 140 -19.46 -3.17 -4.29
C MET A 140 -20.87 -3.61 -4.65
N PHE A 141 -21.66 -4.02 -3.66
CA PHE A 141 -23.00 -4.55 -3.85
C PHE A 141 -24.10 -3.52 -3.56
N ASN A 142 -23.73 -2.38 -2.99
CA ASN A 142 -24.66 -1.28 -2.71
C ASN A 142 -24.19 -0.02 -3.44
N THR A 143 -24.97 0.42 -4.40
CA THR A 143 -24.70 1.62 -5.21
C THR A 143 -24.75 2.93 -4.42
N ALA A 144 -25.39 2.94 -3.26
CA ALA A 144 -25.39 4.09 -2.35
C ALA A 144 -24.07 4.24 -1.57
N SER A 145 -23.31 3.16 -1.43
CA SER A 145 -21.99 3.18 -0.80
C SER A 145 -20.95 3.56 -1.84
N ARG A 146 -20.17 4.62 -1.57
CA ARG A 146 -19.18 5.15 -2.53
C ARG A 146 -17.86 4.36 -2.51
N SER A 147 -17.43 3.94 -1.34
CA SER A 147 -16.15 3.26 -1.13
C SER A 147 -16.12 2.52 0.20
N LEU A 148 -15.18 1.61 0.33
CA LEU A 148 -14.77 1.04 1.62
C LEU A 148 -13.69 1.91 2.26
N ASN A 149 -13.52 1.76 3.57
CA ASN A 149 -12.38 2.35 4.27
C ASN A 149 -11.06 1.88 3.66
N LEU A 150 -10.08 2.78 3.52
CA LEU A 150 -8.81 2.51 2.88
C LEU A 150 -8.09 1.29 3.49
N SER A 151 -8.00 1.22 4.81
CA SER A 151 -7.30 0.11 5.46
C SER A 151 -8.00 -1.24 5.25
N ASN A 152 -9.33 -1.24 5.10
CA ASN A 152 -10.09 -2.44 4.73
C ASN A 152 -9.79 -2.86 3.29
N CYS A 153 -9.73 -1.90 2.35
CA CYS A 153 -9.34 -2.18 0.97
C CYS A 153 -7.96 -2.83 0.90
N VAL A 154 -7.00 -2.26 1.60
CA VAL A 154 -5.62 -2.79 1.66
C VAL A 154 -5.62 -4.22 2.20
N ALA A 155 -6.34 -4.47 3.30
CA ALA A 155 -6.40 -5.80 3.90
C ALA A 155 -6.99 -6.85 2.94
N LEU A 156 -8.11 -6.53 2.29
CA LEU A 156 -8.77 -7.44 1.35
C LEU A 156 -7.84 -7.86 0.21
N VAL A 157 -7.22 -6.89 -0.45
CA VAL A 157 -6.36 -7.17 -1.61
C VAL A 157 -5.06 -7.83 -1.22
N LEU A 158 -4.45 -7.39 -0.11
CA LEU A 158 -3.22 -8.00 0.40
C LEU A 158 -3.44 -9.46 0.78
N PHE A 159 -4.51 -9.79 1.52
CA PHE A 159 -4.77 -11.17 1.93
C PHE A 159 -5.14 -12.07 0.75
N GLU A 160 -5.78 -11.57 -0.28
CA GLU A 160 -5.96 -12.32 -1.53
C GLU A 160 -4.60 -12.64 -2.18
N ALA A 161 -3.72 -11.65 -2.27
CA ALA A 161 -2.38 -11.87 -2.81
C ALA A 161 -1.57 -12.88 -2.00
N LEU A 162 -1.63 -12.81 -0.66
CA LEU A 162 -0.99 -13.76 0.25
C LEU A 162 -1.60 -15.17 0.15
N ARG A 163 -2.93 -15.27 0.01
CA ARG A 163 -3.61 -16.54 -0.20
C ARG A 163 -3.13 -17.24 -1.47
N GLN A 164 -2.96 -16.50 -2.56
CA GLN A 164 -2.43 -17.05 -3.82
C GLN A 164 -0.99 -17.55 -3.67
N GLN A 165 -0.23 -16.97 -2.75
CA GLN A 165 1.14 -17.40 -2.42
C GLN A 165 1.17 -18.51 -1.35
N GLY A 166 0.01 -19.07 -0.97
CA GLY A 166 -0.11 -20.16 0.00
C GLY A 166 0.28 -19.78 1.42
N PHE A 167 0.22 -18.48 1.79
CA PHE A 167 0.64 -17.95 3.08
C PHE A 167 2.07 -18.39 3.49
N ALA A 168 2.98 -18.44 2.53
CA ALA A 168 4.31 -19.03 2.68
C ALA A 168 5.20 -18.42 3.79
N SER A 169 4.79 -17.29 4.35
CA SER A 169 5.48 -16.58 5.44
C SER A 169 4.75 -16.71 6.80
N GLU A 170 3.68 -17.50 6.88
CA GLU A 170 2.98 -17.76 8.14
C GLU A 170 3.90 -18.53 9.11
N VAL A 171 3.86 -18.14 10.41
CA VAL A 171 4.65 -18.71 11.50
C VAL A 171 3.77 -19.47 12.48
#